data_4cc9e8995894a4762c63763b55709b7a
#
_entry.id   4cc9e8995894a4762c63763b55709b7a
#
_cell.length_a   1.000
_cell.length_b   1.000
_cell.length_c   1.000
_cell.angle_alpha   90.00
_cell.angle_beta   90.00
_cell.angle_gamma   90.00
#
_symmetry.space_group_name_H-M   'P 1'
#
loop_
_entity.id
_entity.type
_entity.pdbx_description
1 polymer ?
#
loop_
_entity_poly.entity_id
_entity_poly.type
_entity_poly.pdbx_seq_one_letter_code
_entity_poly.pdbx_strand_id
1 'polypeptide(L)'
;VFDLIRQNLERGIKAGYYRNTIHVPLVAGFYTSLADELIGGKRFPHQPLSLLEIHREMIHYHLHGIASEKGFEYLKKTAQKYQ
;
A
#
# COMPACT_ATOMS: atom_id res chain seq x y z
N VAL A 1 -14.08 2.55 3.74
CA VAL A 1 -12.63 2.48 3.48
C VAL A 1 -12.23 1.07 3.06
N PHE A 2 -12.65 0.05 3.84
CA PHE A 2 -12.31 -1.34 3.52
C PHE A 2 -12.77 -1.72 2.10
N ASP A 3 -13.99 -1.37 1.72
CA ASP A 3 -14.53 -1.72 0.42
C ASP A 3 -13.79 -1.03 -0.71
N LEU A 4 -13.35 0.20 -0.51
CA LEU A 4 -12.56 0.93 -1.51
C LEU A 4 -11.21 0.26 -1.72
N ILE A 5 -10.56 -0.16 -0.66
CA ILE A 5 -9.28 -0.87 -0.73
C ILE A 5 -9.47 -2.21 -1.45
N ARG A 6 -10.51 -2.95 -1.08
CA ARG A 6 -10.81 -4.23 -1.72
C ARG A 6 -11.01 -4.07 -3.22
N GLN A 7 -11.80 -3.08 -3.62
CA GLN A 7 -12.05 -2.80 -5.04
C GLN A 7 -10.77 -2.40 -5.77
N ASN A 8 -9.94 -1.60 -5.14
CA ASN A 8 -8.65 -1.20 -5.70
C ASN A 8 -7.76 -2.41 -5.93
N LEU A 9 -7.68 -3.31 -4.96
CA LEU A 9 -6.91 -4.55 -5.08
C LEU A 9 -7.42 -5.41 -6.24
N GLU A 10 -8.72 -5.58 -6.33
CA GLU A 10 -9.33 -6.37 -7.40
C GLU A 10 -9.04 -5.80 -8.77
N ARG A 11 -9.14 -4.48 -8.91
CA ARG A 11 -8.82 -3.81 -10.18
C ARG A 11 -7.35 -3.95 -10.54
N GLY A 12 -6.47 -3.82 -9.56
CA GLY A 12 -5.05 -3.97 -9.78
C GLY A 12 -4.65 -5.38 -10.19
N ILE A 13 -5.30 -6.38 -9.60
CA ILE A 13 -5.09 -7.79 -10.00
C ILE A 13 -5.56 -7.98 -11.44
N LYS A 14 -6.74 -7.50 -11.76
CA LYS A 14 -7.31 -7.65 -13.10
C LYS A 14 -6.44 -6.97 -14.16
N ALA A 15 -5.86 -5.83 -13.83
CA ALA A 15 -4.95 -5.11 -14.73
C ALA A 15 -3.55 -5.70 -14.77
N GLY A 16 -3.24 -6.66 -13.90
CA GLY A 16 -1.94 -7.32 -13.87
C GLY A 16 -0.88 -6.61 -13.04
N TYR A 17 -1.21 -5.53 -12.32
CA TYR A 17 -0.25 -4.80 -11.50
C TYR A 17 -0.02 -5.42 -10.13
N TYR A 18 -0.99 -6.17 -9.61
CA TYR A 18 -0.88 -6.87 -8.34
C TYR A 18 -0.89 -8.37 -8.57
N ARG A 19 -0.20 -9.09 -7.68
CA ARG A 19 -0.15 -10.56 -7.76
C ARG A 19 -1.54 -11.14 -7.59
N ASN A 20 -1.90 -12.12 -8.41
CA ASN A 20 -3.19 -12.79 -8.31
C ASN A 20 -3.23 -13.85 -7.20
N THR A 21 -2.13 -14.00 -6.47
CA THR A 21 -2.01 -14.98 -5.38
C THR A 21 -2.34 -14.40 -4.01
N ILE A 22 -2.58 -13.09 -3.91
CA ILE A 22 -2.89 -12.46 -2.62
C ILE A 22 -4.33 -12.79 -2.21
N HIS A 23 -4.55 -12.86 -0.91
CA HIS A 23 -5.89 -13.01 -0.34
C HIS A 23 -6.47 -11.63 -0.14
N VAL A 24 -7.34 -11.19 -1.06
CA VAL A 24 -7.81 -9.81 -1.13
C VAL A 24 -8.45 -9.32 0.18
N PRO A 25 -9.40 -10.03 0.80
CA PRO A 25 -9.99 -9.54 2.06
C PRO A 25 -8.98 -9.35 3.18
N LEU A 26 -8.03 -10.28 3.32
CA LEU A 26 -7.01 -10.18 4.36
C LEU A 26 -6.07 -9.00 4.10
N VAL A 27 -5.61 -8.86 2.86
CA VAL A 27 -4.71 -7.75 2.50
C VAL A 27 -5.41 -6.41 2.69
N ALA A 28 -6.67 -6.31 2.29
CA ALA A 28 -7.47 -5.11 2.52
C ALA A 28 -7.59 -4.80 4.03
N GLY A 29 -7.77 -5.84 4.84
CA GLY A 29 -7.81 -5.69 6.30
C GLY A 29 -6.48 -5.23 6.87
N PHE A 30 -5.37 -5.78 6.39
CA PHE A 30 -4.03 -5.35 6.82
C PHE A 30 -3.81 -3.87 6.52
N TYR A 31 -4.12 -3.45 5.31
CA TYR A 31 -3.95 -2.04 4.93
C TYR A 31 -4.82 -1.13 5.78
N THR A 32 -6.09 -1.48 5.95
CA THR A 32 -7.02 -0.69 6.74
C THR A 32 -6.56 -0.56 8.19
N SER A 33 -6.06 -1.66 8.78
CA SER A 33 -5.54 -1.65 10.14
C SER A 33 -4.32 -0.76 10.29
N LEU A 34 -3.40 -0.81 9.33
CA LEU A 34 -2.21 0.05 9.34
C LEU A 34 -2.62 1.53 9.20
N ALA A 35 -3.57 1.83 8.33
CA ALA A 35 -4.03 3.19 8.14
C ALA A 35 -4.71 3.74 9.40
N ASP A 36 -5.53 2.92 10.05
CA ASP A 36 -6.18 3.30 11.30
C ASP A 36 -5.16 3.57 12.41
N GLU A 37 -4.14 2.72 12.50
CA GLU A 37 -3.08 2.90 13.50
C GLU A 37 -2.27 4.16 13.25
N LEU A 38 -2.01 4.47 11.99
CA LEU A 38 -1.30 5.67 11.62
C LEU A 38 -2.11 6.92 12.01
N ILE A 39 -3.40 6.92 11.74
CA ILE A 39 -4.28 8.05 12.08
C ILE A 39 -4.41 8.16 13.61
N GLY A 40 -4.51 7.03 14.30
CA GLY A 40 -4.59 7.01 15.77
C GLY A 40 -3.33 7.50 16.47
N GLY A 41 -2.18 7.44 15.80
CA GLY A 41 -0.94 8.06 16.25
C GLY A 41 -0.29 7.46 17.48
N LYS A 42 -0.67 6.26 17.90
CA LYS A 42 -0.19 5.69 19.16
C LYS A 42 1.07 4.85 19.02
N ARG A 43 1.26 4.19 17.87
CA ARG A 43 2.42 3.32 17.67
C ARG A 43 3.64 4.03 17.12
N PHE A 44 3.43 5.23 16.58
CA PHE A 44 4.51 5.97 15.96
C PHE A 44 4.70 7.36 16.57
N PRO A 45 4.52 7.54 17.92
CA PRO A 45 4.53 8.87 18.51
C PRO A 45 5.91 9.51 18.63
N HIS A 46 6.97 8.71 18.55
CA HIS A 46 8.34 9.18 18.78
C HIS A 46 9.22 9.10 17.54
N GLN A 47 8.60 9.07 16.37
CA GLN A 47 9.34 9.02 15.13
C GLN A 47 9.82 10.41 14.73
N PRO A 48 11.05 10.56 14.21
CA PRO A 48 11.51 11.85 13.70
C PRO A 48 10.87 12.25 12.38
N LEU A 49 10.14 11.33 11.77
CA LEU A 49 9.50 11.55 10.47
C LEU A 49 8.14 12.22 10.65
N SER A 50 7.73 13.02 9.67
CA SER A 50 6.39 13.59 9.64
C SER A 50 5.36 12.50 9.37
N LEU A 51 4.09 12.81 9.67
CA LEU A 51 2.97 11.91 9.37
C LEU A 51 2.92 11.55 7.88
N LEU A 52 3.21 12.53 7.01
CA LEU A 52 3.22 12.30 5.57
C LEU A 52 4.33 11.32 5.17
N GLU A 53 5.51 11.46 5.75
CA GLU A 53 6.62 10.56 5.46
C GLU A 53 6.33 9.13 5.93
N ILE A 54 5.72 9.00 7.12
CA ILE A 54 5.32 7.68 7.63
C ILE A 54 4.26 7.05 6.71
N HIS A 55 3.30 7.85 6.25
CA HIS A 55 2.27 7.37 5.32
C HIS A 55 2.88 6.89 4.00
N ARG A 56 3.85 7.62 3.48
CA ARG A 56 4.57 7.21 2.26
C ARG A 56 5.28 5.89 2.44
N GLU A 57 5.95 5.71 3.58
CA GLU A 57 6.62 4.44 3.89
C GLU A 57 5.63 3.29 3.94
N MET A 58 4.47 3.51 4.57
CA MET A 58 3.42 2.50 4.64
C MET A 58 2.94 2.09 3.25
N ILE A 59 2.71 3.06 2.38
CA ILE A 59 2.25 2.78 1.01
C ILE A 59 3.32 2.02 0.23
N HIS A 60 4.58 2.43 0.33
CA HIS A 60 5.68 1.72 -0.32
C HIS A 60 5.77 0.27 0.16
N TYR A 61 5.69 0.06 1.47
CA TYR A 61 5.70 -1.27 2.05
C TYR A 61 4.54 -2.11 1.49
N HIS A 62 3.34 -1.54 1.46
CA HIS A 62 2.14 -2.22 0.97
C HIS A 62 2.28 -2.59 -0.51
N LEU A 63 2.64 -1.62 -1.34
CA LEU A 63 2.75 -1.84 -2.78
C LEU A 63 3.82 -2.87 -3.13
N HIS A 64 4.98 -2.82 -2.48
CA HIS A 64 6.03 -3.81 -2.73
C HIS A 64 5.62 -5.20 -2.30
N GLY A 65 4.76 -5.31 -1.29
CA GLY A 65 4.26 -6.60 -0.83
C GLY A 65 3.26 -7.26 -1.76
N ILE A 66 2.55 -6.48 -2.58
CA ILE A 66 1.48 -7.01 -3.42
C ILE A 66 1.75 -6.92 -4.92
N ALA A 67 2.77 -6.18 -5.34
CA ALA A 67 3.04 -5.94 -6.75
C ALA A 67 3.42 -7.23 -7.48
N SER A 68 2.90 -7.37 -8.69
CA SER A 68 3.37 -8.33 -9.66
C SER A 68 4.67 -7.82 -10.29
N GLU A 69 5.29 -8.61 -11.15
CA GLU A 69 6.46 -8.17 -11.90
C GLU A 69 6.16 -6.90 -12.70
N LYS A 70 5.02 -6.88 -13.37
CA LYS A 70 4.56 -5.70 -14.12
C LYS A 70 4.35 -4.50 -13.21
N GLY A 71 3.73 -4.70 -12.04
CA GLY A 71 3.50 -3.65 -11.07
C GLY A 71 4.80 -3.10 -10.51
N PHE A 72 5.77 -3.97 -10.25
CA PHE A 72 7.08 -3.57 -9.75
C PHE A 72 7.82 -2.68 -10.75
N GLU A 73 7.78 -3.04 -12.02
CA GLU A 73 8.37 -2.21 -13.08
C GLU A 73 7.68 -0.85 -13.18
N TYR A 74 6.37 -0.83 -13.05
CA TYR A 74 5.61 0.41 -13.05
C TYR A 74 6.02 1.31 -11.87
N LEU A 75 6.18 0.73 -10.68
CA LEU A 75 6.60 1.48 -9.49
C LEU A 75 7.98 2.11 -9.68
N LYS A 76 8.92 1.38 -10.26
CA LYS A 76 10.25 1.91 -10.54
C LYS A 76 10.20 3.11 -11.49
N LYS A 77 9.44 3.01 -12.55
CA LYS A 77 9.29 4.10 -13.52
C LYS A 77 8.66 5.33 -12.89
N THR A 78 7.63 5.12 -12.07
CA THR A 78 6.96 6.21 -11.39
C THR A 78 7.88 6.91 -10.40
N ALA A 79 8.67 6.14 -9.63
CA ALA A 79 9.61 6.71 -8.69
C ALA A 79 10.66 7.57 -9.39
N GLN A 80 11.19 7.11 -10.53
CA GLN A 80 12.16 7.86 -11.32
C GLN A 80 11.58 9.15 -11.86
N LYS A 81 10.30 9.11 -12.25
CA LYS A 81 9.63 10.26 -12.84
C LYS A 81 9.44 11.40 -11.82
N TYR A 82 9.26 11.07 -10.56
CA TYR A 82 8.91 12.04 -9.51
C TYR A 82 10.04 12.29 -8.51
N GLN A 83 11.23 11.86 -8.82
CA GLN A 83 12.41 12.19 -8.01
C GLN A 83 12.94 13.58 -8.33
#